data_afe42ab5ce6a784b981058ec16fbdbdc
#
_entry.id   afe42ab5ce6a784b981058ec16fbdbdc
#
_cell.length_a   1.000
_cell.length_b   1.000
_cell.length_c   1.000
_cell.angle_alpha   90.00
_cell.angle_beta   90.00
_cell.angle_gamma   90.00
#
_symmetry.space_group_name_H-M   'P 1'
#
loop_
_entity.id
_entity.type
_entity.pdbx_description
1 polymer ?
#
loop_
_entity_poly.entity_id
_entity_poly.type
_entity_poly.pdbx_seq_one_letter_code
_entity_poly.pdbx_strand_id
1 'polypeptide(L)'
;MSAIVALRARLAWNLGDGRLTLYCGLAIVFGWCLLALCASWVAPFDPLLQNGDLRLAAPSLAHPFGTDNFGRDVLSRVIWGARVDLQMALIGVIFPFLLGTCIGAVSGYVGGWLDNACMRLIDIVLAFPFLVLMLAIMAILGPGLGSFYIAMALVGWVSYARLIRSQILVLKQSDFALAARSLGFSHRRTLFAHLLPNALFGSVVFCMSDAVLVLLNGAAVSYLGLGVQPPTPEWGTMVAEGQSFITSAWWICTFPGLAVVTLAMGFSLLADGVAERLGDRS
;
A
#
# COMPACT_ATOMS: atom_id res chain seq x y z
N MET A 1 9.24 -26.12 -33.87
CA MET A 1 8.21 -25.28 -33.20
C MET A 1 7.64 -25.89 -31.90
N SER A 2 7.78 -27.20 -31.65
CA SER A 2 7.23 -27.91 -30.50
C SER A 2 8.03 -27.81 -29.18
N ALA A 3 9.37 -27.74 -29.23
CA ALA A 3 10.22 -27.71 -28.02
C ALA A 3 10.18 -26.36 -27.27
N ILE A 4 10.10 -25.25 -28.01
CA ILE A 4 10.02 -23.91 -27.42
C ILE A 4 8.65 -23.67 -26.78
N VAL A 5 7.59 -24.19 -27.39
CA VAL A 5 6.21 -24.14 -26.84
C VAL A 5 6.11 -25.02 -25.59
N ALA A 6 6.70 -26.22 -25.60
CA ALA A 6 6.75 -27.10 -24.45
C ALA A 6 7.63 -26.56 -23.31
N LEU A 7 8.73 -25.87 -23.62
CA LEU A 7 9.60 -25.21 -22.64
C LEU A 7 8.87 -24.00 -22.01
N ARG A 8 8.17 -23.19 -22.83
CA ARG A 8 7.33 -22.10 -22.33
C ARG A 8 6.16 -22.60 -21.49
N ALA A 9 5.52 -23.70 -21.88
CA ALA A 9 4.45 -24.32 -21.09
C ALA A 9 4.99 -24.91 -19.77
N ARG A 10 6.17 -25.54 -19.76
CA ARG A 10 6.82 -26.04 -18.53
C ARG A 10 7.33 -24.91 -17.63
N LEU A 11 7.89 -23.82 -18.20
CA LEU A 11 8.25 -22.62 -17.44
C LEU A 11 7.00 -21.90 -16.89
N ALA A 12 5.94 -21.79 -17.68
CA ALA A 12 4.67 -21.22 -17.22
C ALA A 12 4.02 -22.12 -16.15
N TRP A 13 4.15 -23.44 -16.22
CA TRP A 13 3.60 -24.35 -15.21
C TRP A 13 4.47 -24.43 -13.94
N ASN A 14 5.79 -24.31 -14.03
CA ASN A 14 6.66 -24.14 -12.86
C ASN A 14 6.61 -22.75 -12.23
N LEU A 15 6.17 -21.72 -12.96
CA LEU A 15 5.81 -20.40 -12.44
C LEU A 15 4.38 -20.37 -11.86
N GLY A 16 3.55 -21.38 -12.16
CA GLY A 16 2.17 -21.54 -11.70
C GLY A 16 2.01 -22.12 -10.29
N ASP A 17 3.08 -22.40 -9.56
CA ASP A 17 3.00 -22.70 -8.15
C ASP A 17 3.07 -21.37 -7.40
N GLY A 18 1.95 -20.72 -7.07
CA GLY A 18 1.83 -19.43 -6.35
C GLY A 18 2.67 -19.32 -5.06
N ARG A 19 3.43 -20.38 -4.78
CA ARG A 19 4.47 -20.47 -3.74
C ARG A 19 5.68 -19.60 -4.04
N LEU A 20 6.20 -19.64 -5.27
CA LEU A 20 7.39 -18.85 -5.61
C LEU A 20 7.08 -17.37 -5.57
N THR A 21 5.95 -16.96 -6.15
CA THR A 21 5.46 -15.58 -6.15
C THR A 21 5.29 -15.07 -4.71
N LEU A 22 4.64 -15.88 -3.85
CA LEU A 22 4.46 -15.55 -2.44
C LEU A 22 5.78 -15.44 -1.67
N TYR A 23 6.71 -16.40 -1.85
CA TYR A 23 7.99 -16.35 -1.14
C TYR A 23 8.88 -15.20 -1.62
N CYS A 24 8.89 -14.87 -2.90
CA CYS A 24 9.59 -13.70 -3.43
C CYS A 24 9.00 -12.40 -2.84
N GLY A 25 7.67 -12.26 -2.85
CA GLY A 25 7.00 -11.12 -2.25
C GLY A 25 7.30 -10.98 -0.75
N LEU A 26 7.21 -12.09 0.00
CA LEU A 26 7.57 -12.14 1.42
C LEU A 26 9.02 -11.75 1.66
N ALA A 27 9.96 -12.26 0.88
CA ALA A 27 11.38 -11.96 1.04
C ALA A 27 11.66 -10.46 0.82
N ILE A 28 11.06 -9.85 -0.21
CA ILE A 28 11.23 -8.43 -0.51
C ILE A 28 10.64 -7.56 0.62
N VAL A 29 9.36 -7.78 0.98
CA VAL A 29 8.70 -6.98 2.01
C VAL A 29 9.36 -7.18 3.37
N PHE A 30 9.68 -8.43 3.74
CA PHE A 30 10.40 -8.73 4.97
C PHE A 30 11.80 -8.09 4.99
N GLY A 31 12.52 -8.11 3.86
CA GLY A 31 13.81 -7.44 3.71
C GLY A 31 13.71 -5.94 3.99
N TRP A 32 12.72 -5.26 3.40
CA TRP A 32 12.48 -3.84 3.67
C TRP A 32 12.04 -3.57 5.11
N CYS A 33 11.20 -4.42 5.69
CA CYS A 33 10.83 -4.32 7.10
C CYS A 33 12.05 -4.47 8.01
N LEU A 34 12.92 -5.43 7.72
CA LEU A 34 14.14 -5.64 8.48
C LEU A 34 15.11 -4.45 8.37
N LEU A 35 15.32 -3.94 7.15
CA LEU A 35 16.11 -2.72 6.92
C LEU A 35 15.55 -1.52 7.67
N ALA A 36 14.22 -1.33 7.65
CA ALA A 36 13.55 -0.25 8.37
C ALA A 36 13.71 -0.39 9.89
N LEU A 37 13.56 -1.59 10.45
CA LEU A 37 13.74 -1.84 11.89
C LEU A 37 15.19 -1.65 12.33
N CYS A 38 16.13 -2.15 11.54
CA CYS A 38 17.55 -2.08 11.81
C CYS A 38 18.23 -0.81 11.27
N ALA A 39 17.48 0.20 10.82
CA ALA A 39 18.02 1.38 10.14
C ALA A 39 19.10 2.08 10.97
N SER A 40 18.96 2.17 12.28
CA SER A 40 19.95 2.79 13.18
C SER A 40 21.28 2.03 13.27
N TRP A 41 21.31 0.75 12.88
CA TRP A 41 22.52 -0.08 12.91
C TRP A 41 23.11 -0.31 11.51
N VAL A 42 22.27 -0.29 10.49
CA VAL A 42 22.65 -0.58 9.10
C VAL A 42 23.03 0.69 8.32
N ALA A 43 22.41 1.84 8.63
CA ALA A 43 22.73 3.09 7.97
C ALA A 43 24.15 3.53 8.35
N PRO A 44 25.04 3.75 7.35
CA PRO A 44 26.44 4.10 7.64
C PRO A 44 26.60 5.50 8.24
N PHE A 45 25.64 6.40 7.99
CA PHE A 45 25.67 7.79 8.45
C PHE A 45 24.33 8.22 9.04
N ASP A 46 24.31 9.31 9.80
CA ASP A 46 23.09 9.99 10.18
C ASP A 46 22.39 10.53 8.91
N PRO A 47 21.13 10.20 8.63
CA PRO A 47 20.41 10.61 7.43
C PRO A 47 20.19 12.13 7.32
N LEU A 48 20.38 12.86 8.41
CA LEU A 48 20.18 14.31 8.50
C LEU A 48 21.51 15.10 8.53
N LEU A 49 22.64 14.40 8.73
CA LEU A 49 23.95 15.04 8.79
C LEU A 49 24.32 15.66 7.44
N GLN A 50 24.46 16.97 7.41
CA GLN A 50 24.85 17.74 6.23
C GLN A 50 26.36 17.96 6.18
N ASN A 51 26.94 17.80 4.99
CA ASN A 51 28.35 18.09 4.74
C ASN A 51 28.52 18.88 3.43
N GLY A 52 28.78 20.18 3.55
CA GLY A 52 28.91 21.08 2.40
C GLY A 52 30.01 20.69 1.41
N ASP A 53 31.10 20.07 1.90
CA ASP A 53 32.23 19.65 1.08
C ASP A 53 31.90 18.42 0.19
N LEU A 54 30.87 17.64 0.58
CA LEU A 54 30.42 16.44 -0.11
C LEU A 54 29.12 16.66 -0.92
N ARG A 55 28.79 17.91 -1.24
CA ARG A 55 27.57 18.19 -2.02
C ARG A 55 27.63 17.55 -3.40
N LEU A 56 26.57 16.80 -3.75
CA LEU A 56 26.42 16.13 -5.05
C LEU A 56 27.61 15.19 -5.38
N ALA A 57 28.25 14.61 -4.37
CA ALA A 57 29.33 13.66 -4.60
C ALA A 57 28.78 12.37 -5.19
N ALA A 58 29.43 11.91 -6.27
CA ALA A 58 29.05 10.69 -6.99
C ALA A 58 29.17 9.44 -6.10
N PRO A 59 28.45 8.34 -6.42
CA PRO A 59 28.62 7.06 -5.73
C PRO A 59 30.08 6.64 -5.62
N SER A 60 30.49 6.24 -4.41
CA SER A 60 31.85 5.85 -4.06
C SER A 60 31.84 4.76 -2.97
N LEU A 61 33.01 4.23 -2.61
CA LEU A 61 33.09 3.25 -1.52
C LEU A 61 32.69 3.85 -0.15
N ALA A 62 32.94 5.15 0.05
CA ALA A 62 32.51 5.85 1.28
C ALA A 62 31.02 6.17 1.27
N HIS A 63 30.47 6.52 0.13
CA HIS A 63 29.05 6.83 -0.07
C HIS A 63 28.49 5.98 -1.22
N PRO A 64 28.04 4.74 -0.98
CA PRO A 64 27.67 3.79 -2.05
C PRO A 64 26.57 4.31 -2.99
N PHE A 65 25.65 5.14 -2.50
CA PHE A 65 24.59 5.77 -3.31
C PHE A 65 24.87 7.26 -3.56
N GLY A 66 26.10 7.73 -3.28
CA GLY A 66 26.45 9.14 -3.38
C GLY A 66 25.81 10.00 -2.31
N THR A 67 25.88 11.32 -2.49
CA THR A 67 25.31 12.32 -1.59
C THR A 67 24.34 13.23 -2.32
N ASP A 68 23.48 13.90 -1.56
CA ASP A 68 22.50 14.83 -2.10
C ASP A 68 23.02 16.29 -2.19
N ASN A 69 22.13 17.23 -2.49
CA ASN A 69 22.42 18.65 -2.62
C ASN A 69 22.81 19.35 -1.30
N PHE A 70 22.65 18.67 -0.16
CA PHE A 70 23.11 19.13 1.16
C PHE A 70 24.32 18.34 1.66
N GLY A 71 24.84 17.40 0.83
CA GLY A 71 25.92 16.49 1.22
C GLY A 71 25.49 15.38 2.18
N ARG A 72 24.18 15.09 2.29
CA ARG A 72 23.65 13.99 3.11
C ARG A 72 23.81 12.66 2.35
N ASP A 73 24.10 11.58 3.07
CA ASP A 73 24.29 10.25 2.47
C ASP A 73 22.97 9.67 1.97
N VAL A 74 22.88 9.41 0.65
CA VAL A 74 21.65 8.92 0.01
C VAL A 74 21.29 7.52 0.46
N LEU A 75 22.27 6.61 0.69
CA LEU A 75 22.00 5.25 1.17
C LEU A 75 21.34 5.27 2.55
N SER A 76 21.91 6.03 3.49
CA SER A 76 21.33 6.20 4.83
C SER A 76 19.93 6.77 4.77
N ARG A 77 19.69 7.75 3.92
CA ARG A 77 18.34 8.33 3.71
C ARG A 77 17.35 7.33 3.12
N VAL A 78 17.76 6.49 2.16
CA VAL A 78 16.90 5.44 1.60
C VAL A 78 16.53 4.41 2.66
N ILE A 79 17.48 3.98 3.49
CA ILE A 79 17.23 3.02 4.59
C ILE A 79 16.27 3.61 5.63
N TRP A 80 16.49 4.85 6.05
CA TRP A 80 15.62 5.52 7.02
C TRP A 80 14.25 5.88 6.43
N GLY A 81 14.20 6.23 5.13
CA GLY A 81 12.96 6.46 4.38
C GLY A 81 12.04 5.25 4.41
N ALA A 82 12.60 4.03 4.35
CA ALA A 82 11.81 2.80 4.44
C ALA A 82 10.89 2.74 5.67
N ARG A 83 11.28 3.32 6.82
CA ARG A 83 10.41 3.40 8.00
C ARG A 83 9.16 4.24 7.75
N VAL A 84 9.33 5.38 7.08
CA VAL A 84 8.24 6.31 6.80
C VAL A 84 7.32 5.72 5.73
N ASP A 85 7.89 5.19 4.64
CA ASP A 85 7.13 4.63 3.53
C ASP A 85 6.35 3.38 3.91
N LEU A 86 6.94 2.46 4.71
CA LEU A 86 6.24 1.30 5.27
C LEU A 86 5.14 1.72 6.26
N GLN A 87 5.39 2.72 7.08
CA GLN A 87 4.37 3.27 7.99
C GLN A 87 3.22 3.90 7.20
N MET A 88 3.52 4.64 6.12
CA MET A 88 2.50 5.21 5.23
C MET A 88 1.67 4.12 4.58
N ALA A 89 2.31 3.08 4.03
CA ALA A 89 1.61 1.95 3.43
C ALA A 89 0.72 1.23 4.44
N LEU A 90 1.22 0.92 5.63
CA LEU A 90 0.50 0.17 6.65
C LEU A 90 -0.70 0.96 7.21
N ILE A 91 -0.46 2.18 7.68
CA ILE A 91 -1.51 3.02 8.29
C ILE A 91 -2.52 3.46 7.24
N GLY A 92 -2.03 3.82 6.04
CA GLY A 92 -2.87 4.24 4.92
C GLY A 92 -3.79 3.14 4.37
N VAL A 93 -3.51 1.85 4.66
CA VAL A 93 -4.40 0.72 4.35
C VAL A 93 -5.30 0.37 5.52
N ILE A 94 -4.77 0.27 6.75
CA ILE A 94 -5.50 -0.25 7.91
C ILE A 94 -6.74 0.59 8.23
N PHE A 95 -6.63 1.92 8.30
CA PHE A 95 -7.78 2.76 8.64
C PHE A 95 -8.90 2.71 7.60
N PRO A 96 -8.64 2.89 6.28
CA PRO A 96 -9.64 2.69 5.25
C PRO A 96 -10.28 1.30 5.26
N PHE A 97 -9.46 0.24 5.44
CA PHE A 97 -9.93 -1.13 5.54
C PHE A 97 -10.93 -1.32 6.69
N LEU A 98 -10.58 -0.90 7.90
CA LEU A 98 -11.46 -1.04 9.07
C LEU A 98 -12.76 -0.26 8.89
N LEU A 99 -12.67 1.00 8.48
CA LEU A 99 -13.82 1.87 8.27
C LEU A 99 -14.73 1.34 7.16
N GLY A 100 -14.16 1.01 6.00
CA GLY A 100 -14.90 0.50 4.85
C GLY A 100 -15.52 -0.86 5.12
N THR A 101 -14.80 -1.75 5.83
CA THR A 101 -15.32 -3.05 6.26
C THR A 101 -16.56 -2.90 7.15
N CYS A 102 -16.51 -2.02 8.16
CA CYS A 102 -17.64 -1.78 9.05
C CYS A 102 -18.84 -1.22 8.28
N ILE A 103 -18.63 -0.19 7.45
CA ILE A 103 -19.71 0.44 6.68
C ILE A 103 -20.29 -0.54 5.65
N GLY A 104 -19.45 -1.22 4.90
CA GLY A 104 -19.87 -2.20 3.88
C GLY A 104 -20.61 -3.39 4.45
N ALA A 105 -20.16 -3.92 5.62
CA ALA A 105 -20.80 -5.04 6.28
C ALA A 105 -22.21 -4.66 6.79
N VAL A 106 -22.33 -3.52 7.45
CA VAL A 106 -23.60 -3.05 8.01
C VAL A 106 -24.57 -2.66 6.89
N SER A 107 -24.14 -1.88 5.91
CA SER A 107 -25.00 -1.45 4.79
C SER A 107 -25.49 -2.65 3.98
N GLY A 108 -24.59 -3.57 3.59
CA GLY A 108 -24.95 -4.79 2.84
C GLY A 108 -25.88 -5.73 3.58
N TYR A 109 -25.73 -5.83 4.91
CA TYR A 109 -26.58 -6.70 5.73
C TYR A 109 -27.98 -6.12 5.96
N VAL A 110 -28.04 -4.86 6.42
CA VAL A 110 -29.30 -4.16 6.77
C VAL A 110 -30.10 -3.84 5.51
N GLY A 111 -29.45 -3.31 4.47
CA GLY A 111 -30.12 -2.91 3.23
C GLY A 111 -30.99 -1.65 3.42
N GLY A 112 -31.96 -1.48 2.51
CA GLY A 112 -32.94 -0.42 2.57
C GLY A 112 -32.35 0.99 2.41
N TRP A 113 -32.87 1.97 3.17
CA TRP A 113 -32.44 3.37 3.04
C TRP A 113 -31.00 3.61 3.50
N LEU A 114 -30.53 2.84 4.50
CA LEU A 114 -29.15 2.94 5.01
C LEU A 114 -28.15 2.56 3.93
N ASP A 115 -28.41 1.45 3.23
CA ASP A 115 -27.60 1.01 2.11
C ASP A 115 -27.59 2.03 0.97
N ASN A 116 -28.78 2.55 0.63
CA ASN A 116 -28.91 3.58 -0.40
C ASN A 116 -28.14 4.86 -0.02
N ALA A 117 -28.21 5.30 1.23
CA ALA A 117 -27.49 6.49 1.68
C ALA A 117 -25.97 6.28 1.64
N CYS A 118 -25.47 5.11 2.09
CA CYS A 118 -24.05 4.75 2.02
C CYS A 118 -23.57 4.70 0.56
N MET A 119 -24.34 4.11 -0.34
CA MET A 119 -23.97 4.03 -1.76
C MET A 119 -23.96 5.41 -2.42
N ARG A 120 -24.91 6.30 -2.09
CA ARG A 120 -24.87 7.69 -2.57
C ARG A 120 -23.63 8.44 -2.10
N LEU A 121 -23.23 8.26 -0.84
CA LEU A 121 -21.99 8.87 -0.33
C LEU A 121 -20.76 8.32 -1.08
N ILE A 122 -20.71 7.02 -1.30
CA ILE A 122 -19.66 6.38 -2.09
C ILE A 122 -19.62 6.95 -3.52
N ASP A 123 -20.75 7.10 -4.17
CA ASP A 123 -20.84 7.63 -5.53
C ASP A 123 -20.37 9.10 -5.60
N ILE A 124 -20.66 9.91 -4.57
CA ILE A 124 -20.15 11.29 -4.45
C ILE A 124 -18.62 11.29 -4.36
N VAL A 125 -18.03 10.45 -3.53
CA VAL A 125 -16.57 10.37 -3.38
C VAL A 125 -15.91 9.90 -4.67
N LEU A 126 -16.47 8.89 -5.33
CA LEU A 126 -15.96 8.34 -6.59
C LEU A 126 -16.18 9.24 -7.82
N ALA A 127 -17.02 10.26 -7.72
CA ALA A 127 -17.17 11.26 -8.78
C ALA A 127 -15.89 12.09 -8.99
N PHE A 128 -15.00 12.11 -7.99
CA PHE A 128 -13.71 12.79 -8.06
C PHE A 128 -12.58 11.79 -8.32
N PRO A 129 -11.58 12.16 -9.16
CA PRO A 129 -10.35 11.37 -9.25
C PRO A 129 -9.68 11.28 -7.88
N PHE A 130 -9.32 10.04 -7.45
CA PHE A 130 -8.81 9.74 -6.11
C PHE A 130 -7.69 10.69 -5.67
N LEU A 131 -6.63 10.81 -6.49
CA LEU A 131 -5.47 11.66 -6.16
C LEU A 131 -5.86 13.14 -6.06
N VAL A 132 -6.76 13.62 -6.93
CA VAL A 132 -7.19 15.02 -6.91
C VAL A 132 -7.95 15.34 -5.62
N LEU A 133 -8.88 14.45 -5.23
CA LEU A 133 -9.63 14.63 -3.97
C LEU A 133 -8.70 14.58 -2.76
N MET A 134 -7.76 13.66 -2.76
CA MET A 134 -6.76 13.54 -1.71
C MET A 134 -5.90 14.81 -1.59
N LEU A 135 -5.38 15.33 -2.71
CA LEU A 135 -4.62 16.57 -2.73
C LEU A 135 -5.44 17.77 -2.26
N ALA A 136 -6.73 17.86 -2.64
CA ALA A 136 -7.63 18.92 -2.18
C ALA A 136 -7.83 18.89 -0.66
N ILE A 137 -8.01 17.69 -0.07
CA ILE A 137 -8.13 17.53 1.39
C ILE A 137 -6.83 17.94 2.08
N MET A 138 -5.68 17.49 1.56
CA MET A 138 -4.39 17.82 2.14
C MET A 138 -4.02 19.30 2.00
N ALA A 139 -4.44 19.95 0.91
CA ALA A 139 -4.27 21.40 0.74
C ALA A 139 -5.02 22.21 1.82
N ILE A 140 -6.17 21.71 2.29
CA ILE A 140 -6.95 22.34 3.37
C ILE A 140 -6.33 22.05 4.74
N LEU A 141 -5.89 20.81 4.97
CA LEU A 141 -5.34 20.37 6.27
C LEU A 141 -3.89 20.83 6.48
N GLY A 142 -3.21 21.21 5.41
CA GLY A 142 -1.77 21.47 5.40
C GLY A 142 -0.93 20.23 5.11
N PRO A 143 0.34 20.42 4.71
CA PRO A 143 1.24 19.32 4.36
C PRO A 143 1.64 18.49 5.59
N GLY A 144 1.89 17.20 5.38
CA GLY A 144 2.40 16.30 6.42
C GLY A 144 1.73 14.93 6.48
N LEU A 145 2.36 14.00 7.20
CA LEU A 145 1.89 12.62 7.40
C LEU A 145 0.48 12.54 8.02
N GLY A 146 0.19 13.40 8.98
CA GLY A 146 -1.14 13.43 9.63
C GLY A 146 -2.25 13.73 8.63
N SER A 147 -2.04 14.73 7.78
CA SER A 147 -2.97 15.10 6.71
C SER A 147 -3.12 13.99 5.68
N PHE A 148 -2.02 13.29 5.34
CA PHE A 148 -2.05 12.11 4.47
C PHE A 148 -2.95 11.01 5.05
N TYR A 149 -2.78 10.66 6.33
CA TYR A 149 -3.60 9.61 6.95
C TYR A 149 -5.08 9.99 7.05
N ILE A 150 -5.39 11.25 7.35
CA ILE A 150 -6.77 11.75 7.36
C ILE A 150 -7.37 11.70 5.96
N ALA A 151 -6.65 12.16 4.95
CA ALA A 151 -7.11 12.10 3.56
C ALA A 151 -7.35 10.66 3.10
N MET A 152 -6.41 9.74 3.39
CA MET A 152 -6.58 8.31 3.12
C MET A 152 -7.80 7.72 3.84
N ALA A 153 -8.00 8.05 5.12
CA ALA A 153 -9.15 7.59 5.89
C ALA A 153 -10.48 8.10 5.30
N LEU A 154 -10.52 9.34 4.81
CA LEU A 154 -11.73 9.95 4.24
C LEU A 154 -12.06 9.45 2.83
N VAL A 155 -11.08 9.04 2.04
CA VAL A 155 -11.30 8.66 0.63
C VAL A 155 -11.14 7.16 0.40
N GLY A 156 -10.16 6.51 1.03
CA GLY A 156 -9.79 5.11 0.77
C GLY A 156 -10.83 4.07 1.22
N TRP A 157 -11.64 4.36 2.23
CA TRP A 157 -12.64 3.42 2.77
C TRP A 157 -13.69 2.97 1.74
N VAL A 158 -13.93 3.77 0.73
CA VAL A 158 -14.98 3.57 -0.28
C VAL A 158 -14.82 2.25 -1.04
N SER A 159 -13.60 1.91 -1.47
CA SER A 159 -13.30 0.67 -2.18
C SER A 159 -13.57 -0.56 -1.30
N TYR A 160 -13.15 -0.51 -0.05
CA TYR A 160 -13.40 -1.59 0.92
C TYR A 160 -14.88 -1.74 1.24
N ALA A 161 -15.60 -0.63 1.43
CA ALA A 161 -17.04 -0.66 1.72
C ALA A 161 -17.82 -1.30 0.57
N ARG A 162 -17.49 -0.95 -0.68
CA ARG A 162 -18.13 -1.53 -1.86
C ARG A 162 -17.82 -3.03 -2.00
N LEU A 163 -16.56 -3.43 -1.76
CA LEU A 163 -16.12 -4.82 -1.83
C LEU A 163 -16.84 -5.67 -0.76
N ILE A 164 -16.76 -5.28 0.50
CA ILE A 164 -17.38 -6.02 1.61
C ILE A 164 -18.91 -6.06 1.45
N ARG A 165 -19.53 -4.94 1.06
CA ARG A 165 -20.96 -4.92 0.79
C ARG A 165 -21.37 -5.97 -0.25
N SER A 166 -20.65 -6.05 -1.38
CA SER A 166 -20.95 -7.02 -2.42
C SER A 166 -20.85 -8.46 -1.92
N GLN A 167 -19.82 -8.78 -1.13
CA GLN A 167 -19.64 -10.08 -0.50
C GLN A 167 -20.78 -10.41 0.50
N ILE A 168 -21.14 -9.45 1.34
CA ILE A 168 -22.23 -9.64 2.32
C ILE A 168 -23.58 -9.87 1.62
N LEU A 169 -23.85 -9.18 0.51
CA LEU A 169 -25.08 -9.37 -0.27
C LEU A 169 -25.20 -10.81 -0.83
N VAL A 170 -24.09 -11.40 -1.27
CA VAL A 170 -24.04 -12.79 -1.73
C VAL A 170 -24.15 -13.73 -0.53
N LEU A 171 -23.31 -13.58 0.48
CA LEU A 171 -23.22 -14.50 1.61
C LEU A 171 -24.51 -14.54 2.44
N LYS A 172 -25.28 -13.44 2.54
CA LYS A 172 -26.53 -13.45 3.30
C LYS A 172 -27.64 -14.32 2.71
N GLN A 173 -27.46 -14.74 1.43
CA GLN A 173 -28.39 -15.66 0.73
C GLN A 173 -27.90 -17.11 0.74
N SER A 174 -26.73 -17.41 1.29
CA SER A 174 -26.18 -18.75 1.37
C SER A 174 -26.91 -19.63 2.39
N ASP A 175 -26.86 -20.95 2.19
CA ASP A 175 -27.54 -21.94 3.05
C ASP A 175 -27.11 -21.83 4.51
N PHE A 176 -25.82 -21.60 4.77
CA PHE A 176 -25.36 -21.46 6.17
C PHE A 176 -25.89 -20.18 6.85
N ALA A 177 -26.10 -19.10 6.09
CA ALA A 177 -26.70 -17.88 6.63
C ALA A 177 -28.20 -18.07 6.92
N LEU A 178 -28.91 -18.80 6.06
CA LEU A 178 -30.30 -19.16 6.26
C LEU A 178 -30.46 -20.12 7.44
N ALA A 179 -29.59 -21.12 7.56
CA ALA A 179 -29.56 -22.04 8.70
C ALA A 179 -29.33 -21.31 10.04
N ALA A 180 -28.37 -20.37 10.07
CA ALA A 180 -28.09 -19.56 11.26
C ALA A 180 -29.33 -18.77 11.71
N ARG A 181 -30.09 -18.22 10.76
CA ARG A 181 -31.36 -17.50 11.07
C ARG A 181 -32.44 -18.45 11.57
N SER A 182 -32.59 -19.63 10.94
CA SER A 182 -33.57 -20.65 11.35
C SER A 182 -33.28 -21.17 12.75
N LEU A 183 -32.02 -21.23 13.17
CA LEU A 183 -31.59 -21.55 14.54
C LEU A 183 -31.81 -20.39 15.55
N GLY A 184 -32.35 -19.26 15.11
CA GLY A 184 -32.68 -18.12 15.98
C GLY A 184 -31.47 -17.25 16.36
N PHE A 185 -30.36 -17.28 15.64
CA PHE A 185 -29.23 -16.40 15.92
C PHE A 185 -29.60 -14.94 15.68
N SER A 186 -29.17 -14.06 16.60
CA SER A 186 -29.39 -12.63 16.46
C SER A 186 -28.70 -12.06 15.19
N HIS A 187 -29.24 -10.99 14.64
CA HIS A 187 -28.68 -10.32 13.48
C HIS A 187 -27.20 -9.94 13.65
N ARG A 188 -26.82 -9.47 14.84
CA ARG A 188 -25.42 -9.15 15.15
C ARG A 188 -24.53 -10.38 15.09
N ARG A 189 -24.96 -11.49 15.70
CA ARG A 189 -24.21 -12.74 15.67
C ARG A 189 -24.08 -13.29 14.25
N THR A 190 -25.16 -13.29 13.49
CA THR A 190 -25.15 -13.72 12.08
C THR A 190 -24.16 -12.87 11.25
N LEU A 191 -24.20 -11.54 11.37
CA LEU A 191 -23.32 -10.64 10.62
C LEU A 191 -21.86 -10.81 11.03
N PHE A 192 -21.54 -10.59 12.31
CA PHE A 192 -20.14 -10.46 12.74
C PHE A 192 -19.45 -11.79 13.00
N ALA A 193 -20.17 -12.84 13.39
CA ALA A 193 -19.58 -14.14 13.68
C ALA A 193 -19.63 -15.12 12.49
N HIS A 194 -20.53 -14.95 11.54
CA HIS A 194 -20.71 -15.90 10.43
C HIS A 194 -20.46 -15.29 9.05
N LEU A 195 -21.01 -14.11 8.73
CA LEU A 195 -20.89 -13.54 7.39
C LEU A 195 -19.57 -12.76 7.22
N LEU A 196 -19.26 -11.85 8.13
CA LEU A 196 -18.10 -10.98 8.01
C LEU A 196 -16.76 -11.74 7.94
N PRO A 197 -16.47 -12.75 8.77
CA PRO A 197 -15.22 -13.52 8.63
C PRO A 197 -15.03 -14.12 7.24
N ASN A 198 -16.12 -14.61 6.62
CA ASN A 198 -16.08 -15.17 5.26
C ASN A 198 -15.90 -14.07 4.19
N ALA A 199 -16.52 -12.89 4.39
CA ALA A 199 -16.36 -11.75 3.49
C ALA A 199 -14.95 -11.14 3.54
N LEU A 200 -14.23 -11.28 4.66
CA LEU A 200 -12.89 -10.69 4.83
C LEU A 200 -11.82 -11.34 3.95
N PHE A 201 -11.96 -12.59 3.54
CA PHE A 201 -10.92 -13.29 2.77
C PHE A 201 -10.51 -12.52 1.51
N GLY A 202 -11.46 -12.13 0.67
CA GLY A 202 -11.18 -11.34 -0.54
C GLY A 202 -10.63 -9.94 -0.22
N SER A 203 -11.04 -9.37 0.90
CA SER A 203 -10.59 -8.03 1.32
C SER A 203 -9.16 -8.01 1.85
N VAL A 204 -8.67 -9.11 2.42
CA VAL A 204 -7.26 -9.24 2.83
C VAL A 204 -6.33 -9.24 1.61
N VAL A 205 -6.72 -9.96 0.54
CA VAL A 205 -5.97 -9.91 -0.73
C VAL A 205 -5.99 -8.50 -1.31
N PHE A 206 -7.16 -7.84 -1.30
CA PHE A 206 -7.29 -6.47 -1.76
C PHE A 206 -6.41 -5.50 -0.95
N CYS A 207 -6.26 -5.66 0.38
CA CYS A 207 -5.37 -4.85 1.21
C CYS A 207 -3.91 -4.88 0.73
N MET A 208 -3.43 -6.04 0.30
CA MET A 208 -2.04 -6.18 -0.19
C MET A 208 -1.85 -5.45 -1.52
N SER A 209 -2.82 -5.54 -2.43
CA SER A 209 -2.81 -4.79 -3.69
C SER A 209 -2.97 -3.29 -3.46
N ASP A 210 -3.82 -2.89 -2.50
CA ASP A 210 -4.07 -1.49 -2.15
C ASP A 210 -2.83 -0.85 -1.49
N ALA A 211 -2.01 -1.62 -0.77
CA ALA A 211 -0.75 -1.13 -0.20
C ALA A 211 0.20 -0.59 -1.28
N VAL A 212 0.20 -1.17 -2.48
CA VAL A 212 0.95 -0.65 -3.64
C VAL A 212 0.43 0.73 -4.02
N LEU A 213 -0.90 0.87 -4.15
CA LEU A 213 -1.53 2.15 -4.52
C LEU A 213 -1.32 3.21 -3.45
N VAL A 214 -1.41 2.85 -2.17
CA VAL A 214 -1.17 3.76 -1.04
C VAL A 214 0.28 4.24 -1.05
N LEU A 215 1.26 3.34 -1.25
CA LEU A 215 2.68 3.69 -1.36
C LEU A 215 2.92 4.66 -2.52
N LEU A 216 2.40 4.35 -3.71
CA LEU A 216 2.56 5.20 -4.90
C LEU A 216 1.88 6.56 -4.74
N ASN A 217 0.66 6.60 -4.18
CA ASN A 217 -0.04 7.86 -3.90
C ASN A 217 0.70 8.68 -2.83
N GLY A 218 1.23 8.03 -1.79
CA GLY A 218 2.06 8.68 -0.76
C GLY A 218 3.30 9.33 -1.34
N ALA A 219 4.05 8.58 -2.15
CA ALA A 219 5.23 9.09 -2.85
C ALA A 219 4.86 10.24 -3.81
N ALA A 220 3.74 10.13 -4.56
CA ALA A 220 3.27 11.18 -5.46
C ALA A 220 2.88 12.46 -4.72
N VAL A 221 2.19 12.35 -3.58
CA VAL A 221 1.79 13.50 -2.75
C VAL A 221 3.01 14.15 -2.10
N SER A 222 3.98 13.36 -1.63
CA SER A 222 5.25 13.85 -1.10
C SER A 222 6.09 14.53 -2.19
N TYR A 223 6.13 13.95 -3.39
CA TYR A 223 6.76 14.56 -4.55
C TYR A 223 6.16 15.93 -4.90
N LEU A 224 4.84 16.10 -4.75
CA LEU A 224 4.13 17.37 -4.96
C LEU A 224 4.25 18.34 -3.77
N GLY A 225 5.00 18.00 -2.72
CA GLY A 225 5.29 18.87 -1.57
C GLY A 225 4.19 18.92 -0.51
N LEU A 226 3.12 18.12 -0.61
CA LEU A 226 2.05 18.05 0.38
C LEU A 226 2.19 16.89 1.38
N GLY A 227 3.03 15.90 1.07
CA GLY A 227 3.28 14.74 1.94
C GLY A 227 4.26 15.03 3.07
N VAL A 228 5.24 14.14 3.23
CA VAL A 228 6.29 14.26 4.24
C VAL A 228 7.15 15.49 3.98
N GLN A 229 7.42 16.23 5.04
CA GLN A 229 8.19 17.48 4.93
C GLN A 229 9.67 17.24 5.25
N PRO A 230 10.59 17.86 4.47
CA PRO A 230 12.01 17.90 4.85
C PRO A 230 12.21 18.42 6.28
N PRO A 231 13.24 17.98 7.01
CA PRO A 231 14.35 17.14 6.55
C PRO A 231 14.12 15.63 6.62
N THR A 232 12.93 15.17 7.02
CA THR A 232 12.60 13.74 7.20
C THR A 232 12.84 12.97 5.90
N PRO A 233 13.65 11.90 5.89
CA PRO A 233 13.85 11.07 4.72
C PRO A 233 12.57 10.28 4.40
N GLU A 234 12.08 10.42 3.16
CA GLU A 234 10.96 9.70 2.58
C GLU A 234 11.20 9.66 1.06
N TRP A 235 10.90 8.54 0.42
CA TRP A 235 11.36 8.29 -0.95
C TRP A 235 10.77 9.25 -1.98
N GLY A 236 9.49 9.61 -1.87
CA GLY A 236 8.84 10.58 -2.77
C GLY A 236 9.45 11.98 -2.66
N THR A 237 9.67 12.45 -1.43
CA THR A 237 10.35 13.73 -1.16
C THR A 237 11.79 13.72 -1.67
N MET A 238 12.52 12.61 -1.48
CA MET A 238 13.89 12.47 -2.00
C MET A 238 13.94 12.54 -3.54
N VAL A 239 12.97 11.91 -4.22
CA VAL A 239 12.85 12.02 -5.69
C VAL A 239 12.56 13.47 -6.09
N ALA A 240 11.68 14.18 -5.38
CA ALA A 240 11.38 15.58 -5.65
C ALA A 240 12.61 16.49 -5.45
N GLU A 241 13.36 16.33 -4.34
CA GLU A 241 14.60 17.07 -4.05
C GLU A 241 15.65 16.83 -5.14
N GLY A 242 15.74 15.61 -5.67
CA GLY A 242 16.72 15.23 -6.69
C GLY A 242 16.37 15.66 -8.12
N GLN A 243 15.12 16.01 -8.41
CA GLN A 243 14.65 16.29 -9.78
C GLN A 243 15.46 17.38 -10.47
N SER A 244 15.81 18.46 -9.76
CA SER A 244 16.60 19.57 -10.30
C SER A 244 18.05 19.18 -10.64
N PHE A 245 18.52 18.04 -10.17
CA PHE A 245 19.89 17.55 -10.33
C PHE A 245 19.98 16.28 -11.20
N ILE A 246 18.90 15.87 -11.88
CA ILE A 246 18.83 14.59 -12.57
C ILE A 246 19.90 14.40 -13.66
N THR A 247 20.35 15.48 -14.27
CA THR A 247 21.40 15.46 -15.30
C THR A 247 22.82 15.40 -14.73
N SER A 248 23.03 15.86 -13.49
CA SER A 248 24.37 15.95 -12.86
C SER A 248 24.54 14.94 -11.70
N ALA A 249 23.44 14.61 -10.99
CA ALA A 249 23.43 13.74 -9.83
C ALA A 249 22.21 12.80 -9.85
N TRP A 250 22.08 12.00 -10.90
CA TRP A 250 20.96 11.10 -11.17
C TRP A 250 20.65 10.12 -10.01
N TRP A 251 21.65 9.77 -9.21
CA TRP A 251 21.53 8.82 -8.11
C TRP A 251 20.55 9.28 -7.01
N ILE A 252 20.40 10.60 -6.83
CA ILE A 252 19.51 11.18 -5.81
C ILE A 252 18.04 10.80 -6.08
N CYS A 253 17.63 10.71 -7.37
CA CYS A 253 16.28 10.27 -7.75
C CYS A 253 16.19 8.75 -7.92
N THR A 254 17.22 8.14 -8.52
CA THR A 254 17.16 6.74 -8.97
C THR A 254 17.08 5.77 -7.81
N PHE A 255 17.91 5.92 -6.77
CA PHE A 255 17.92 4.98 -5.66
C PHE A 255 16.63 5.00 -4.83
N PRO A 256 16.07 6.15 -4.41
CA PRO A 256 14.77 6.15 -3.74
C PRO A 256 13.64 5.71 -4.67
N GLY A 257 13.68 6.04 -5.97
CA GLY A 257 12.72 5.53 -6.95
C GLY A 257 12.76 4.01 -7.08
N LEU A 258 13.95 3.40 -7.10
CA LEU A 258 14.10 1.93 -7.08
C LEU A 258 13.60 1.32 -5.77
N ALA A 259 13.76 2.00 -4.64
CA ALA A 259 13.22 1.55 -3.36
C ALA A 259 11.68 1.49 -3.41
N VAL A 260 11.01 2.53 -3.92
CA VAL A 260 9.55 2.51 -4.14
C VAL A 260 9.14 1.34 -5.03
N VAL A 261 9.80 1.17 -6.19
CA VAL A 261 9.47 0.11 -7.16
C VAL A 261 9.66 -1.28 -6.55
N THR A 262 10.77 -1.52 -5.85
CA THR A 262 11.03 -2.84 -5.25
C THR A 262 10.06 -3.17 -4.13
N LEU A 263 9.69 -2.22 -3.26
CA LEU A 263 8.69 -2.44 -2.22
C LEU A 263 7.29 -2.65 -2.83
N ALA A 264 6.89 -1.85 -3.83
CA ALA A 264 5.64 -2.02 -4.56
C ALA A 264 5.55 -3.40 -5.24
N MET A 265 6.64 -3.85 -5.88
CA MET A 265 6.73 -5.19 -6.44
C MET A 265 6.59 -6.28 -5.38
N GLY A 266 7.19 -6.08 -4.20
CA GLY A 266 7.04 -6.99 -3.06
C GLY A 266 5.58 -7.15 -2.63
N PHE A 267 4.83 -6.06 -2.46
CA PHE A 267 3.40 -6.10 -2.14
C PHE A 267 2.55 -6.73 -3.24
N SER A 268 2.84 -6.42 -4.52
CA SER A 268 2.14 -7.02 -5.67
C SER A 268 2.31 -8.54 -5.71
N LEU A 269 3.55 -9.03 -5.59
CA LEU A 269 3.84 -10.47 -5.55
C LEU A 269 3.18 -11.16 -4.36
N LEU A 270 3.11 -10.49 -3.19
CA LEU A 270 2.37 -11.00 -2.04
C LEU A 270 0.88 -11.13 -2.34
N ALA A 271 0.25 -10.12 -2.93
CA ALA A 271 -1.16 -10.13 -3.28
C ALA A 271 -1.47 -11.28 -4.24
N ASP A 272 -0.68 -11.42 -5.31
CA ASP A 272 -0.86 -12.48 -6.31
C ASP A 272 -0.68 -13.87 -5.70
N GLY A 273 0.40 -14.09 -4.94
CA GLY A 273 0.68 -15.38 -4.32
C GLY A 273 -0.35 -15.81 -3.25
N VAL A 274 -0.98 -14.84 -2.55
CA VAL A 274 -2.08 -15.11 -1.62
C VAL A 274 -3.37 -15.39 -2.39
N ALA A 275 -3.65 -14.62 -3.45
CA ALA A 275 -4.84 -14.80 -4.29
C ALA A 275 -4.88 -16.20 -4.92
N GLU A 276 -3.77 -16.67 -5.50
CA GLU A 276 -3.65 -18.00 -6.08
C GLU A 276 -3.95 -19.10 -5.04
N ARG A 277 -3.39 -18.99 -3.83
CA ARG A 277 -3.63 -19.99 -2.77
C ARG A 277 -5.05 -20.00 -2.21
N LEU A 278 -5.73 -18.87 -2.23
CA LEU A 278 -7.14 -18.78 -1.83
C LEU A 278 -8.07 -19.27 -2.94
N GLY A 279 -7.72 -18.99 -4.21
CA GLY A 279 -8.46 -19.46 -5.38
C GLY A 279 -8.44 -20.98 -5.57
N ASP A 280 -7.31 -21.64 -5.24
CA ASP A 280 -7.20 -23.12 -5.28
C ASP A 280 -8.05 -23.85 -4.22
N ARG A 281 -8.64 -23.14 -3.26
CA ARG A 281 -9.46 -23.69 -2.18
C ARG A 281 -10.97 -23.47 -2.39
N SER A 282 -11.36 -22.75 -3.42
CA SER A 282 -12.76 -22.47 -3.78
C SER A 282 -13.21 -23.32 -4.97
#